data_c90e936f1d55f688912ac6d09269eb10
#
_entry.id   c90e936f1d55f688912ac6d09269eb10
#
_cell.length_a   1.000
_cell.length_b   1.000
_cell.length_c   1.000
_cell.angle_alpha   90.00
_cell.angle_beta   90.00
_cell.angle_gamma   90.00
#
_symmetry.space_group_name_H-M   'P 1'
#
loop_
_entity.id
_entity.type
_entity.pdbx_description
1 polymer ?
#
loop_
_entity_poly.entity_id
_entity_poly.type
_entity_poly.pdbx_seq_one_letter_code
_entity_poly.pdbx_strand_id
1 'polypeptide(L)'
;HDYDNGTYIIYWKGFARSAVVNKEDGYSSSGTGGNSNKWRNETMVRIGGDYIGNMSPVSAVPPVVKVQDNRSFTYQVSATDPNGDNLTYRWGYLREFFIENGTGDDTVYTMPTGMTLSASGLIEWDIQDNVTCASGCTNTDAVDNNTNSLWVAVIMVEDRLDNGTAKSKIPIDFFFQVTSPDNEAPVITGIPSETQTVSVESTKIFTFQ
;
A
#
# COMPACT_ATOMS: atom_id res chain seq x y z
N HIS A 1 2.09 27.62 -22.22
CA HIS A 1 1.26 26.87 -23.18
C HIS A 1 -0.13 26.77 -22.59
N ASP A 2 -1.12 27.28 -23.32
CA ASP A 2 -2.51 27.10 -22.98
C ASP A 2 -2.93 25.71 -23.52
N TYR A 3 -3.50 24.88 -22.66
CA TYR A 3 -4.06 23.60 -23.05
C TYR A 3 -5.55 23.76 -23.36
N ASP A 4 -6.01 23.07 -24.38
CA ASP A 4 -7.43 23.02 -24.71
C ASP A 4 -8.22 22.31 -23.59
N ASN A 5 -9.53 22.58 -23.51
CA ASN A 5 -10.39 21.86 -22.61
C ASN A 5 -10.37 20.35 -22.94
N GLY A 6 -10.17 19.51 -21.94
CA GLY A 6 -10.09 18.08 -22.17
C GLY A 6 -9.61 17.28 -20.96
N THR A 7 -9.50 15.97 -21.21
CA THR A 7 -8.92 15.01 -20.23
C THR A 7 -7.52 14.63 -20.70
N TYR A 8 -6.56 14.79 -19.82
CA TYR A 8 -5.15 14.52 -20.10
C TYR A 8 -4.65 13.43 -19.17
N ILE A 9 -3.94 12.45 -19.75
CA ILE A 9 -3.20 11.43 -19.03
C ILE A 9 -1.72 11.78 -19.14
N ILE A 10 -1.10 12.01 -18.00
CA ILE A 10 0.34 12.29 -17.87
C ILE A 10 0.95 11.09 -17.18
N TYR A 11 2.01 10.54 -17.73
CA TYR A 11 2.60 9.33 -17.18
C TYR A 11 4.12 9.34 -17.23
N TRP A 12 4.70 8.64 -16.28
CA TRP A 12 6.10 8.24 -16.27
C TRP A 12 6.19 6.73 -16.47
N LYS A 13 7.16 6.29 -17.25
CA LYS A 13 7.48 4.87 -17.44
C LYS A 13 8.96 4.63 -17.26
N GLY A 14 9.31 3.46 -16.74
CA GLY A 14 10.69 3.09 -16.49
C GLY A 14 10.94 1.59 -16.61
N PHE A 15 12.22 1.23 -16.46
CA PHE A 15 12.69 -0.15 -16.38
C PHE A 15 13.18 -0.44 -14.98
N ALA A 16 13.33 -1.74 -14.67
CA ALA A 16 14.00 -2.21 -13.47
C ALA A 16 13.32 -1.76 -12.17
N ARG A 17 12.01 -2.03 -12.06
CA ARG A 17 11.36 -1.97 -10.76
C ARG A 17 12.04 -2.95 -9.80
N SER A 18 12.14 -2.60 -8.53
CA SER A 18 12.62 -3.50 -7.49
C SER A 18 11.87 -4.84 -7.51
N ALA A 19 12.58 -5.92 -7.20
CA ALA A 19 11.94 -7.22 -7.01
C ALA A 19 10.93 -7.12 -5.87
N VAL A 20 9.70 -7.55 -6.14
CA VAL A 20 8.60 -7.56 -5.17
C VAL A 20 7.92 -8.92 -5.18
N VAL A 21 7.35 -9.30 -4.03
CA VAL A 21 6.72 -10.62 -3.88
C VAL A 21 5.48 -10.75 -4.76
N ASN A 22 4.64 -9.74 -4.79
CA ASN A 22 3.39 -9.75 -5.53
C ASN A 22 3.52 -9.34 -7.01
N LYS A 23 4.65 -9.71 -7.62
CA LYS A 23 4.83 -9.54 -9.05
C LYS A 23 3.96 -10.53 -9.82
N GLU A 24 3.21 -10.03 -10.78
CA GLU A 24 2.45 -10.88 -11.69
C GLU A 24 3.28 -11.33 -12.89
N ASP A 25 3.10 -12.59 -13.31
CA ASP A 25 3.66 -13.12 -14.56
C ASP A 25 3.05 -12.44 -15.77
N GLY A 26 3.88 -12.20 -16.76
CA GLY A 26 3.48 -11.57 -18.02
C GLY A 26 3.78 -10.08 -18.11
N TYR A 27 4.04 -9.41 -17.01
CA TYR A 27 4.51 -8.01 -16.99
C TYR A 27 6.03 -7.89 -16.83
N SER A 28 6.71 -9.01 -16.75
CA SER A 28 8.15 -9.10 -16.88
C SER A 28 8.49 -9.22 -18.37
N SER A 29 9.31 -8.33 -18.90
CA SER A 29 9.93 -8.61 -20.17
C SER A 29 10.76 -9.89 -20.03
N SER A 30 10.40 -10.91 -20.78
CA SER A 30 11.14 -12.17 -20.87
C SER A 30 12.54 -11.88 -21.42
N GLY A 31 13.47 -11.64 -20.52
CA GLY A 31 14.87 -11.58 -20.83
C GLY A 31 15.59 -12.38 -19.76
N THR A 32 16.24 -13.44 -20.16
CA THR A 32 17.10 -14.27 -19.35
C THR A 32 17.90 -13.41 -18.34
N GLY A 33 17.49 -13.43 -17.08
CA GLY A 33 18.32 -13.03 -15.97
C GLY A 33 18.34 -11.55 -15.58
N GLY A 34 17.36 -10.76 -15.91
CA GLY A 34 17.35 -9.35 -15.50
C GLY A 34 16.01 -8.88 -14.95
N ASN A 35 16.02 -8.10 -13.89
CA ASN A 35 14.89 -7.41 -13.28
C ASN A 35 14.29 -6.31 -14.19
N SER A 36 14.02 -6.60 -15.45
CA SER A 36 13.47 -5.64 -16.39
C SER A 36 11.96 -5.53 -16.24
N ASN A 37 11.51 -5.24 -15.02
CA ASN A 37 10.11 -4.98 -14.76
C ASN A 37 9.76 -3.59 -15.28
N LYS A 38 9.05 -3.54 -16.35
CA LYS A 38 8.46 -2.30 -16.81
C LYS A 38 7.45 -1.82 -15.77
N TRP A 39 7.43 -0.52 -15.54
CA TRP A 39 6.49 0.11 -14.65
C TRP A 39 6.04 1.44 -15.23
N ARG A 40 4.88 1.86 -14.80
CA ARG A 40 4.22 3.08 -15.20
C ARG A 40 3.59 3.69 -13.97
N ASN A 41 3.62 4.99 -13.86
CA ASN A 41 2.78 5.77 -12.97
C ASN A 41 2.08 6.81 -13.80
N GLU A 42 0.77 6.85 -13.75
CA GLU A 42 -0.02 7.83 -14.48
C GLU A 42 -0.87 8.68 -13.57
N THR A 43 -1.01 9.95 -13.93
CA THR A 43 -1.99 10.87 -13.37
C THR A 43 -2.96 11.29 -14.45
N MET A 44 -4.18 11.58 -14.07
CA MET A 44 -5.19 12.14 -14.95
C MET A 44 -5.63 13.50 -14.43
N VAL A 45 -5.69 14.48 -15.30
CA VAL A 45 -6.24 15.79 -15.04
C VAL A 45 -7.27 16.17 -16.07
N ARG A 46 -8.29 16.92 -15.66
CA ARG A 46 -9.28 17.51 -16.55
C ARG A 46 -9.16 19.01 -16.52
N ILE A 47 -9.21 19.62 -17.69
CA ILE A 47 -9.02 21.05 -17.88
C ILE A 47 -10.27 21.64 -18.52
N GLY A 48 -10.71 22.79 -18.02
CA GLY A 48 -11.83 23.56 -18.55
C GLY A 48 -13.20 23.15 -17.99
N GLY A 49 -14.24 23.90 -18.32
CA GLY A 49 -15.60 23.67 -17.85
C GLY A 49 -15.69 23.61 -16.32
N ASP A 50 -16.30 22.57 -15.80
CA ASP A 50 -16.51 22.34 -14.36
C ASP A 50 -15.20 22.03 -13.58
N TYR A 51 -14.07 21.94 -14.27
CA TYR A 51 -12.76 21.61 -13.68
C TYR A 51 -11.84 22.83 -13.54
N ILE A 52 -12.32 24.03 -13.89
CA ILE A 52 -11.54 25.26 -13.76
C ILE A 52 -11.18 25.51 -12.30
N GLY A 53 -9.88 25.71 -12.05
CA GLY A 53 -9.35 25.96 -10.71
C GLY A 53 -9.16 24.71 -9.84
N ASN A 54 -9.47 23.52 -10.38
CA ASN A 54 -9.18 22.28 -9.68
C ASN A 54 -7.67 22.06 -9.56
N MET A 55 -7.24 21.67 -8.37
CA MET A 55 -5.89 21.20 -8.09
C MET A 55 -5.96 19.73 -7.72
N SER A 56 -5.01 18.95 -8.24
CA SER A 56 -4.99 17.51 -7.95
C SER A 56 -4.61 17.23 -6.48
N PRO A 57 -5.06 16.13 -5.91
CA PRO A 57 -4.64 15.69 -4.59
C PRO A 57 -3.11 15.62 -4.46
N VAL A 58 -2.63 15.78 -3.24
CA VAL A 58 -1.21 15.60 -2.88
C VAL A 58 -1.08 14.58 -1.78
N SER A 59 -0.04 13.76 -1.85
CA SER A 59 0.24 12.73 -0.87
C SER A 59 1.69 12.78 -0.41
N ALA A 60 1.93 12.36 0.84
CA ALA A 60 3.25 12.29 1.47
C ALA A 60 3.49 10.89 2.08
N VAL A 61 3.12 9.84 1.37
CA VAL A 61 3.37 8.45 1.81
C VAL A 61 4.86 8.15 1.70
N PRO A 62 5.50 7.56 2.74
CA PRO A 62 6.88 7.14 2.64
C PRO A 62 7.03 6.00 1.61
N PRO A 63 8.17 5.91 0.91
CA PRO A 63 8.36 4.93 -0.16
C PRO A 63 8.39 3.49 0.34
N VAL A 64 8.70 3.28 1.62
CA VAL A 64 8.71 1.95 2.27
C VAL A 64 8.07 2.07 3.65
N VAL A 65 7.07 1.24 3.90
CA VAL A 65 6.42 1.08 5.20
C VAL A 65 6.81 -0.29 5.77
N LYS A 66 7.47 -0.30 6.93
CA LYS A 66 7.82 -1.55 7.61
C LYS A 66 6.62 -2.08 8.39
N VAL A 67 6.36 -3.37 8.23
CA VAL A 67 5.29 -4.08 8.93
C VAL A 67 5.86 -5.35 9.55
N GLN A 68 5.31 -5.76 10.67
CA GLN A 68 5.76 -6.99 11.33
C GLN A 68 4.91 -8.18 10.85
N ASP A 69 5.56 -9.31 10.62
CA ASP A 69 4.88 -10.56 10.35
C ASP A 69 4.05 -11.02 11.57
N ASN A 70 3.14 -11.94 11.34
CA ASN A 70 2.29 -12.53 12.39
C ASN A 70 1.46 -11.52 13.20
N ARG A 71 1.07 -10.39 12.59
CA ARG A 71 0.28 -9.35 13.25
C ARG A 71 -0.73 -8.74 12.30
N SER A 72 -1.87 -8.34 12.84
CA SER A 72 -2.78 -7.45 12.14
C SER A 72 -2.18 -6.05 12.08
N PHE A 73 -2.23 -5.45 10.91
CA PHE A 73 -1.66 -4.15 10.61
C PHE A 73 -2.72 -3.23 9.99
N THR A 74 -2.70 -1.98 10.39
CA THR A 74 -3.53 -0.94 9.78
C THR A 74 -2.67 0.24 9.35
N TYR A 75 -2.96 0.82 8.19
CA TYR A 75 -2.24 1.95 7.66
C TYR A 75 -3.17 2.91 6.94
N GLN A 76 -3.20 4.17 7.39
CA GLN A 76 -3.96 5.21 6.70
C GLN A 76 -3.09 5.83 5.62
N VAL A 77 -3.46 5.63 4.36
CA VAL A 77 -2.86 6.32 3.23
C VAL A 77 -3.27 7.79 3.28
N SER A 78 -2.30 8.66 3.50
CA SER A 78 -2.56 10.09 3.66
C SER A 78 -2.50 10.80 2.31
N ALA A 79 -3.58 11.49 1.96
CA ALA A 79 -3.61 12.48 0.90
C ALA A 79 -4.54 13.63 1.30
N THR A 80 -4.28 14.79 0.75
CA THR A 80 -5.11 15.98 0.93
C THR A 80 -5.39 16.62 -0.41
N ASP A 81 -6.56 17.24 -0.53
CA ASP A 81 -6.91 18.02 -1.69
C ASP A 81 -6.76 19.51 -1.38
N PRO A 82 -6.02 20.29 -2.21
CA PRO A 82 -5.84 21.72 -1.96
C PRO A 82 -7.11 22.56 -2.09
N ASN A 83 -8.11 22.07 -2.80
CA ASN A 83 -9.44 22.71 -2.91
C ASN A 83 -10.40 22.28 -1.80
N GLY A 84 -10.02 21.26 -1.01
CA GLY A 84 -10.87 20.67 0.04
C GLY A 84 -11.86 19.66 -0.49
N ASP A 85 -11.64 19.13 -1.68
CA ASP A 85 -12.50 18.10 -2.26
C ASP A 85 -12.43 16.77 -1.52
N ASN A 86 -13.51 16.01 -1.53
CA ASN A 86 -13.55 14.68 -0.98
C ASN A 86 -12.72 13.71 -1.83
N LEU A 87 -11.83 12.99 -1.19
CA LEU A 87 -10.96 12.01 -1.83
C LEU A 87 -11.55 10.61 -1.73
N THR A 88 -11.38 9.84 -2.81
CA THR A 88 -11.66 8.41 -2.83
C THR A 88 -10.42 7.64 -3.23
N TYR A 89 -10.24 6.47 -2.64
CA TYR A 89 -9.07 5.61 -2.82
C TYR A 89 -9.50 4.27 -3.41
N ARG A 90 -8.70 3.75 -4.31
CA ARG A 90 -8.85 2.39 -4.84
C ARG A 90 -7.50 1.78 -5.17
N TRP A 91 -7.46 0.47 -5.28
CA TRP A 91 -6.29 -0.19 -5.85
C TRP A 91 -6.07 0.25 -7.30
N GLY A 92 -4.80 0.35 -7.67
CA GLY A 92 -4.41 0.68 -9.03
C GLY A 92 -4.73 -0.46 -10.00
N TYR A 93 -5.07 -0.09 -11.21
CA TYR A 93 -5.19 -1.05 -12.31
C TYR A 93 -3.84 -1.34 -12.92
N LEU A 94 -3.67 -2.53 -13.49
CA LEU A 94 -2.43 -2.92 -14.16
C LEU A 94 -2.00 -1.92 -15.25
N ARG A 95 -2.95 -1.40 -16.02
CA ARG A 95 -2.67 -0.40 -17.05
C ARG A 95 -2.16 0.95 -16.51
N GLU A 96 -2.44 1.28 -15.25
CA GLU A 96 -2.01 2.52 -14.61
C GLU A 96 -0.59 2.43 -14.05
N PHE A 97 -0.15 1.22 -13.67
CA PHE A 97 1.10 1.02 -12.94
C PHE A 97 2.11 0.09 -13.62
N PHE A 98 1.66 -0.84 -14.46
CA PHE A 98 2.53 -1.92 -14.95
C PHE A 98 2.55 -2.07 -16.48
N ILE A 99 1.51 -1.67 -17.20
CA ILE A 99 1.45 -1.81 -18.64
C ILE A 99 2.04 -0.57 -19.31
N GLU A 100 3.14 -0.74 -20.04
CA GLU A 100 3.91 0.36 -20.62
C GLU A 100 3.09 1.32 -21.49
N ASN A 101 2.16 0.81 -22.25
CA ASN A 101 1.33 1.62 -23.16
C ASN A 101 0.03 2.14 -22.51
N GLY A 102 -0.25 1.78 -21.27
CA GLY A 102 -1.48 2.20 -20.57
C GLY A 102 -2.77 1.66 -21.18
N THR A 103 -2.67 0.58 -21.96
CA THR A 103 -3.83 -0.11 -22.55
C THR A 103 -4.14 -1.37 -21.77
N GLY A 104 -5.34 -1.89 -21.92
CA GLY A 104 -5.79 -3.09 -21.22
C GLY A 104 -7.08 -2.83 -20.47
N ASP A 105 -7.51 -3.84 -19.74
CA ASP A 105 -8.69 -3.77 -18.90
C ASP A 105 -8.39 -3.14 -17.53
N ASP A 106 -9.42 -2.94 -16.74
CA ASP A 106 -9.33 -2.43 -15.39
C ASP A 106 -9.06 -3.56 -14.36
N THR A 107 -8.16 -4.48 -14.72
CA THR A 107 -7.71 -5.52 -13.80
C THR A 107 -6.92 -4.87 -12.67
N VAL A 108 -7.36 -5.13 -11.44
CA VAL A 108 -6.69 -4.66 -10.24
C VAL A 108 -5.40 -5.45 -10.04
N TYR A 109 -4.35 -4.77 -9.62
CA TYR A 109 -3.10 -5.42 -9.27
C TYR A 109 -3.28 -6.39 -8.10
N THR A 110 -2.60 -7.52 -8.15
CA THR A 110 -2.71 -8.56 -7.12
C THR A 110 -2.09 -8.12 -5.80
N MET A 111 -2.92 -7.99 -4.78
CA MET A 111 -2.50 -7.67 -3.43
C MET A 111 -2.22 -8.95 -2.62
N PRO A 112 -1.46 -8.83 -1.52
CA PRO A 112 -1.29 -9.95 -0.59
C PRO A 112 -2.62 -10.47 -0.08
N THR A 113 -2.69 -11.76 0.22
CA THR A 113 -3.88 -12.35 0.83
C THR A 113 -4.22 -11.64 2.15
N GLY A 114 -5.49 -11.32 2.34
CA GLY A 114 -5.98 -10.67 3.55
C GLY A 114 -5.79 -9.15 3.59
N MET A 115 -5.16 -8.55 2.58
CA MET A 115 -5.04 -7.09 2.50
C MET A 115 -6.28 -6.47 1.87
N THR A 116 -6.83 -5.45 2.52
CA THR A 116 -7.97 -4.67 2.03
C THR A 116 -7.65 -3.19 1.97
N LEU A 117 -8.39 -2.44 1.17
CA LEU A 117 -8.32 -0.99 1.08
C LEU A 117 -9.74 -0.42 1.08
N SER A 118 -10.02 0.45 2.04
CA SER A 118 -11.30 1.18 2.06
C SER A 118 -11.29 2.36 1.10
N ALA A 119 -12.48 2.84 0.73
CA ALA A 119 -12.61 4.05 -0.09
C ALA A 119 -12.09 5.32 0.60
N SER A 120 -11.89 5.29 1.92
CA SER A 120 -11.28 6.37 2.70
C SER A 120 -9.75 6.26 2.84
N GLY A 121 -9.14 5.25 2.21
CA GLY A 121 -7.68 5.06 2.20
C GLY A 121 -7.13 4.27 3.38
N LEU A 122 -7.97 3.61 4.18
CA LEU A 122 -7.51 2.72 5.24
C LEU A 122 -7.15 1.36 4.63
N ILE A 123 -5.90 0.96 4.80
CA ILE A 123 -5.42 -0.39 4.52
C ILE A 123 -5.52 -1.18 5.82
N GLU A 124 -6.10 -2.38 5.72
CA GLU A 124 -6.08 -3.39 6.77
C GLU A 124 -5.44 -4.64 6.20
N TRP A 125 -4.51 -5.22 6.94
CA TRP A 125 -3.80 -6.42 6.51
C TRP A 125 -3.55 -7.33 7.70
N ASP A 126 -4.11 -8.52 7.64
CA ASP A 126 -3.83 -9.58 8.60
C ASP A 126 -2.65 -10.40 8.08
N ILE A 127 -1.47 -10.07 8.59
CA ILE A 127 -0.21 -10.67 8.17
C ILE A 127 -0.05 -11.97 8.96
N GLN A 128 -0.35 -13.08 8.31
CA GLN A 128 -0.15 -14.42 8.88
C GLN A 128 1.27 -14.90 8.62
N ASP A 129 1.69 -15.93 9.34
CA ASP A 129 2.87 -16.71 8.97
C ASP A 129 2.73 -17.16 7.51
N ASN A 130 3.77 -16.95 6.71
CA ASN A 130 3.76 -17.28 5.29
C ASN A 130 2.73 -16.47 4.47
N VAL A 131 2.87 -15.15 4.45
CA VAL A 131 2.08 -14.29 3.56
C VAL A 131 2.19 -14.81 2.12
N THR A 132 1.06 -15.18 1.57
CA THR A 132 0.95 -15.67 0.20
C THR A 132 0.20 -14.68 -0.67
N CYS A 133 0.40 -14.75 -1.96
CA CYS A 133 -0.46 -14.05 -2.90
C CYS A 133 -1.77 -14.80 -3.11
N ALA A 134 -2.86 -14.08 -3.29
CA ALA A 134 -4.19 -14.63 -3.52
C ALA A 134 -4.27 -15.49 -4.81
N SER A 135 -3.52 -15.16 -5.84
CA SER A 135 -3.28 -15.98 -7.05
C SER A 135 -2.24 -15.29 -7.94
N GLY A 136 -1.44 -16.06 -8.64
CA GLY A 136 -0.61 -15.56 -9.74
C GLY A 136 0.74 -14.94 -9.38
N CYS A 137 1.13 -14.94 -8.13
CA CYS A 137 2.50 -14.56 -7.76
C CYS A 137 3.47 -15.67 -8.12
N THR A 138 4.36 -15.39 -9.04
CA THR A 138 5.34 -16.37 -9.53
C THR A 138 6.75 -16.07 -9.08
N ASN A 139 6.95 -15.03 -8.28
CA ASN A 139 8.27 -14.76 -7.74
C ASN A 139 8.54 -15.66 -6.54
N THR A 140 8.92 -16.91 -6.82
CA THR A 140 9.37 -17.86 -5.81
C THR A 140 10.65 -17.41 -5.09
N ASP A 141 11.41 -16.48 -5.69
CA ASP A 141 12.64 -15.95 -5.10
C ASP A 141 12.38 -14.94 -3.97
N ALA A 142 11.17 -14.41 -3.89
CA ALA A 142 10.79 -13.47 -2.85
C ALA A 142 10.03 -14.13 -1.70
N VAL A 143 9.61 -15.37 -1.87
CA VAL A 143 8.98 -16.23 -0.84
C VAL A 143 10.04 -17.04 -0.08
N ASP A 144 11.26 -16.56 -0.07
CA ASP A 144 12.16 -17.04 0.96
C ASP A 144 11.56 -16.57 2.29
N ASN A 145 11.36 -17.48 3.23
CA ASN A 145 10.92 -17.23 4.61
C ASN A 145 11.74 -16.17 5.32
N ASN A 146 12.14 -15.17 4.59
CA ASN A 146 13.10 -14.18 4.96
C ASN A 146 12.40 -12.82 5.11
N THR A 147 12.48 -12.36 6.28
CA THR A 147 12.22 -11.11 6.94
C THR A 147 12.58 -9.82 6.17
N ASN A 148 12.54 -9.80 4.85
CA ASN A 148 12.76 -8.61 4.03
C ASN A 148 11.95 -8.60 2.74
N SER A 149 10.85 -9.34 2.68
CA SER A 149 10.00 -9.38 1.50
C SER A 149 9.35 -8.02 1.24
N LEU A 150 9.57 -7.48 0.06
CA LEU A 150 8.92 -6.25 -0.39
C LEU A 150 7.62 -6.58 -1.13
N TRP A 151 6.55 -5.94 -0.69
CA TRP A 151 5.24 -6.01 -1.32
C TRP A 151 4.88 -4.64 -1.86
N VAL A 152 4.59 -4.55 -3.14
CA VAL A 152 4.18 -3.26 -3.71
C VAL A 152 2.71 -2.99 -3.42
N ALA A 153 2.42 -1.76 -3.03
CA ALA A 153 1.07 -1.24 -2.96
C ALA A 153 0.93 -0.10 -3.98
N VAL A 154 -0.01 -0.26 -4.88
CA VAL A 154 -0.32 0.73 -5.91
C VAL A 154 -1.75 1.21 -5.71
N ILE A 155 -1.91 2.48 -5.44
CA ILE A 155 -3.18 3.10 -5.09
C ILE A 155 -3.43 4.29 -6.00
N MET A 156 -4.66 4.43 -6.45
CA MET A 156 -5.12 5.62 -7.14
C MET A 156 -5.98 6.45 -6.18
N VAL A 157 -5.63 7.71 -6.01
CA VAL A 157 -6.40 8.70 -5.24
C VAL A 157 -7.10 9.62 -6.22
N GLU A 158 -8.37 9.80 -6.04
CA GLU A 158 -9.23 10.55 -6.95
C GLU A 158 -10.02 11.62 -6.19
N ASP A 159 -9.98 12.87 -6.66
CA ASP A 159 -10.92 13.92 -6.32
C ASP A 159 -12.10 13.87 -7.27
N ARG A 160 -13.31 14.14 -6.78
CA ARG A 160 -14.53 13.92 -7.54
C ARG A 160 -15.50 15.08 -7.43
N LEU A 161 -16.26 15.30 -8.49
CA LEU A 161 -17.49 16.09 -8.45
C LEU A 161 -18.56 15.36 -7.65
N ASP A 162 -19.59 16.08 -7.20
CA ASP A 162 -20.74 15.51 -6.47
C ASP A 162 -21.46 14.40 -7.25
N ASN A 163 -21.41 14.43 -8.56
CA ASN A 163 -21.96 13.40 -9.41
C ASN A 163 -21.09 12.13 -9.54
N GLY A 164 -19.97 12.08 -8.81
CA GLY A 164 -19.03 10.97 -8.81
C GLY A 164 -17.99 10.97 -9.94
N THR A 165 -18.02 11.96 -10.84
CA THR A 165 -17.02 12.06 -11.92
C THR A 165 -15.68 12.51 -11.34
N ALA A 166 -14.60 11.75 -11.60
CA ALA A 166 -13.27 12.15 -11.18
C ALA A 166 -12.84 13.43 -11.91
N LYS A 167 -12.39 14.43 -11.15
CA LYS A 167 -11.81 15.67 -11.67
C LYS A 167 -10.32 15.47 -12.01
N SER A 168 -9.62 14.83 -11.08
CA SER A 168 -8.26 14.38 -11.29
C SER A 168 -7.98 13.08 -10.54
N LYS A 169 -6.84 12.47 -10.79
CA LYS A 169 -6.35 11.33 -10.01
C LYS A 169 -4.84 11.29 -10.00
N ILE A 170 -4.28 10.89 -8.88
CA ILE A 170 -2.85 10.72 -8.68
C ILE A 170 -2.50 9.28 -8.29
N PRO A 171 -1.36 8.75 -8.73
CA PRO A 171 -0.86 7.48 -8.30
C PRO A 171 -0.08 7.60 -6.98
N ILE A 172 -0.25 6.63 -6.10
CA ILE A 172 0.63 6.40 -4.96
C ILE A 172 1.21 5.01 -5.12
N ASP A 173 2.53 4.93 -5.17
CA ASP A 173 3.29 3.70 -5.40
C ASP A 173 4.35 3.59 -4.30
N PHE A 174 4.19 2.62 -3.42
CA PHE A 174 5.07 2.40 -2.29
C PHE A 174 5.19 0.91 -1.96
N PHE A 175 6.04 0.58 -1.00
CA PHE A 175 6.28 -0.80 -0.60
C PHE A 175 5.93 -1.02 0.87
N PHE A 176 5.34 -2.18 1.16
CA PHE A 176 5.39 -2.78 2.48
C PHE A 176 6.60 -3.70 2.55
N GLN A 177 7.40 -3.55 3.58
CA GLN A 177 8.48 -4.46 3.92
C GLN A 177 8.07 -5.27 5.13
N VAL A 178 7.82 -6.56 4.93
CA VAL A 178 7.53 -7.47 6.04
C VAL A 178 8.84 -7.82 6.74
N THR A 179 8.87 -7.63 8.05
CA THR A 179 10.05 -7.89 8.89
C THR A 179 9.66 -8.80 10.04
N SER A 180 10.59 -9.62 10.51
CA SER A 180 10.40 -10.30 11.79
C SER A 180 10.31 -9.28 12.92
N PRO A 181 9.57 -9.57 13.99
CA PRO A 181 9.52 -8.69 15.14
C PRO A 181 10.94 -8.55 15.73
N ASP A 182 11.45 -7.34 15.73
CA ASP A 182 12.76 -7.01 16.34
C ASP A 182 12.70 -7.01 17.87
N ASN A 183 11.47 -7.04 18.42
CA ASN A 183 11.24 -6.96 19.85
C ASN A 183 9.97 -7.74 20.22
N GLU A 184 10.09 -8.62 21.17
CA GLU A 184 8.95 -9.30 21.77
C GLU A 184 8.26 -8.39 22.79
N ALA A 185 6.96 -8.54 22.93
CA ALA A 185 6.23 -7.83 23.97
C ALA A 185 6.82 -8.20 25.35
N PRO A 186 6.96 -7.24 26.29
CA PRO A 186 7.42 -7.55 27.63
C PRO A 186 6.55 -8.64 28.26
N VAL A 187 7.18 -9.66 28.76
CA VAL A 187 6.49 -10.74 29.51
C VAL A 187 6.64 -10.47 30.99
N ILE A 188 5.53 -10.32 31.67
CA ILE A 188 5.54 -10.22 33.13
C ILE A 188 5.68 -11.65 33.67
N THR A 189 6.80 -11.93 34.29
CA THR A 189 7.07 -13.22 34.92
C THR A 189 7.02 -13.08 36.43
N GLY A 190 6.86 -14.19 37.14
CA GLY A 190 6.86 -14.20 38.60
C GLY A 190 5.60 -13.66 39.28
N ILE A 191 4.51 -13.49 38.50
CA ILE A 191 3.20 -13.19 39.08
C ILE A 191 2.75 -14.43 39.90
N PRO A 192 2.48 -14.29 41.21
CA PRO A 192 1.92 -15.40 41.96
C PRO A 192 0.60 -15.88 41.37
N SER A 193 0.48 -17.16 41.11
CA SER A 193 -0.75 -17.78 40.58
C SER A 193 -1.91 -17.83 41.57
N GLU A 194 -1.62 -17.56 42.84
CA GLU A 194 -2.59 -17.60 43.94
C GLU A 194 -2.93 -16.18 44.43
N THR A 195 -4.12 -16.03 44.98
CA THR A 195 -4.54 -14.79 45.63
C THR A 195 -3.57 -14.44 46.75
N GLN A 196 -2.99 -13.26 46.68
CA GLN A 196 -2.09 -12.76 47.70
C GLN A 196 -2.87 -11.95 48.71
N THR A 197 -2.81 -12.37 50.00
CA THR A 197 -3.43 -11.66 51.12
C THR A 197 -2.38 -10.82 51.85
N VAL A 198 -2.73 -9.60 52.14
CA VAL A 198 -1.90 -8.67 52.92
C VAL A 198 -2.70 -8.25 54.11
N SER A 199 -2.08 -8.32 55.31
CA SER A 199 -2.72 -7.83 56.52
C SER A 199 -2.85 -6.30 56.47
N VAL A 200 -3.88 -5.78 57.13
CA VAL A 200 -4.01 -4.34 57.35
C VAL A 200 -2.74 -3.84 58.07
N GLU A 201 -2.20 -2.72 57.63
CA GLU A 201 -0.95 -2.12 58.13
C GLU A 201 0.35 -2.82 57.69
N SER A 202 0.33 -3.75 56.75
CA SER A 202 1.53 -4.35 56.18
C SER A 202 1.71 -3.95 54.70
N THR A 203 2.97 -3.95 54.24
CA THR A 203 3.33 -3.71 52.85
C THR A 203 3.88 -5.00 52.25
N LYS A 204 3.37 -5.39 51.08
CA LYS A 204 3.90 -6.51 50.32
C LYS A 204 4.47 -5.98 49.00
N ILE A 205 5.73 -6.30 48.76
CA ILE A 205 6.43 -5.89 47.53
C ILE A 205 6.45 -7.08 46.58
N PHE A 206 6.00 -6.85 45.35
CA PHE A 206 6.13 -7.79 44.25
C PHE A 206 7.22 -7.29 43.32
N THR A 207 8.17 -8.15 42.98
CA THR A 207 9.21 -7.86 41.99
C THR A 207 8.91 -8.64 40.73
N PHE A 208 8.84 -7.94 39.61
CA PHE A 208 8.66 -8.53 38.29
C PHE A 208 9.97 -8.44 37.53
N GLN A 209 10.32 -9.48 36.74
CA GLN A 209 11.49 -9.54 35.88
C GLN A 209 11.07 -9.68 34.43
#